data_0095f52f12a520381a02d9a4fc1ecebe
#
_entry.id   0095f52f12a520381a02d9a4fc1ecebe
#
_cell.length_a   1.000
_cell.length_b   1.000
_cell.length_c   1.000
_cell.angle_alpha   90.00
_cell.angle_beta   90.00
_cell.angle_gamma   90.00
#
_symmetry.space_group_name_H-M   'P 1'
#
loop_
_entity.id
_entity.type
_entity.pdbx_description
1 polymer ?
#
loop_
_entity_poly.entity_id
_entity_poly.type
_entity_poly.pdbx_seq_one_letter_code
_entity_poly.pdbx_strand_id
1 'polypeptide(L)'
;MRARHGGGDDRPSRNNSLPFAQRRGGLGRGAFREEQPPPNLPLRFAQGEGNGESSMIGRLKGVLIHKSPPWLVVDVHGVGYELEAPMSTFYDLPDVGREVFLFTHYAQKEDSVSLYGFLRDAERRLFRDVQKVSGIGAKIALAVLSGASVDEFARLIQTGDVTALTRIPGIGKKTAERMVVELRDRAADFATGTSAPIAGMPADAQSEATSALQQLGYKPAEAARMARDATAAGDDAATIIRKALQSALR
;
A
#
# COMPACT_ATOMS: atom_id res chain seq x y z
N MET A 1 61.78 -12.64 -51.43
CA MET A 1 61.54 -12.19 -52.84
C MET A 1 60.45 -11.17 -52.79
N ARG A 2 60.84 -9.90 -52.98
CA ARG A 2 60.28 -8.84 -53.83
C ARG A 2 58.75 -8.64 -53.67
N ALA A 3 58.24 -7.52 -53.42
CA ALA A 3 58.58 -6.09 -53.56
C ALA A 3 57.27 -5.34 -53.87
N ARG A 4 57.10 -4.21 -53.13
CA ARG A 4 56.82 -2.87 -53.69
C ARG A 4 55.38 -2.49 -54.04
N HIS A 5 55.04 -1.42 -53.48
CA HIS A 5 54.77 -0.02 -53.92
C HIS A 5 53.29 0.20 -54.07
N GLY A 6 52.74 1.28 -53.65
CA GLY A 6 53.03 2.71 -53.42
C GLY A 6 51.63 3.32 -53.28
N GLY A 7 51.42 4.28 -52.50
CA GLY A 7 51.71 5.64 -52.71
C GLY A 7 50.45 6.48 -52.98
N GLY A 8 50.31 7.66 -52.38
CA GLY A 8 49.37 8.71 -52.75
C GLY A 8 48.42 9.08 -51.61
N ASP A 9 48.70 9.85 -50.69
CA ASP A 9 48.65 11.29 -50.45
C ASP A 9 47.70 12.03 -51.40
N ASP A 10 46.60 12.54 -50.87
CA ASP A 10 46.15 13.90 -51.18
C ASP A 10 45.01 14.34 -50.26
N ARG A 11 45.31 15.30 -49.43
CA ARG A 11 44.28 16.21 -48.90
C ARG A 11 43.97 17.27 -49.95
N PRO A 12 42.76 17.84 -49.97
CA PRO A 12 42.64 19.14 -49.34
C PRO A 12 41.35 19.40 -48.57
N SER A 13 41.53 20.16 -47.51
CA SER A 13 40.57 20.98 -46.82
C SER A 13 39.66 21.77 -47.77
N ARG A 14 38.35 21.76 -47.52
CA ARG A 14 37.45 22.86 -47.89
C ARG A 14 36.50 23.18 -46.74
N ASN A 15 36.81 24.26 -46.04
CA ASN A 15 35.88 25.14 -45.38
C ASN A 15 34.70 25.42 -46.34
N ASN A 16 33.51 25.21 -45.87
CA ASN A 16 32.35 25.84 -46.48
C ASN A 16 31.41 26.33 -45.38
N SER A 17 31.70 27.56 -44.97
CA SER A 17 30.79 28.40 -44.23
C SER A 17 29.63 28.75 -45.16
N LEU A 18 28.42 28.38 -44.81
CA LEU A 18 27.23 28.88 -45.44
C LEU A 18 26.31 29.56 -44.43
N PRO A 19 25.58 30.59 -44.84
CA PRO A 19 25.08 31.63 -43.98
C PRO A 19 23.78 31.31 -43.32
N PHE A 20 23.63 31.94 -42.19
CA PHE A 20 22.43 32.04 -41.34
C PHE A 20 21.26 32.59 -42.17
N ALA A 21 20.34 31.72 -42.62
CA ALA A 21 19.07 32.13 -43.17
C ALA A 21 17.99 32.07 -42.11
N GLN A 22 17.61 33.26 -41.63
CA GLN A 22 16.40 33.46 -40.87
C GLN A 22 15.18 32.91 -41.61
N ARG A 23 14.61 31.83 -41.08
CA ARG A 23 13.21 31.46 -41.35
C ARG A 23 12.39 31.74 -40.11
N ARG A 24 11.72 32.86 -40.13
CA ARG A 24 10.53 33.10 -39.32
C ARG A 24 9.47 32.10 -39.80
N GLY A 25 9.24 31.08 -39.03
CA GLY A 25 8.14 30.15 -39.18
C GLY A 25 7.43 30.04 -37.82
N GLY A 26 6.18 30.45 -37.76
CA GLY A 26 5.38 30.56 -36.56
C GLY A 26 5.32 29.25 -35.79
N LEU A 27 5.81 29.25 -34.58
CA LEU A 27 5.52 28.24 -33.57
C LEU A 27 4.08 28.42 -33.15
N GLY A 28 3.20 27.56 -33.71
CA GLY A 28 1.90 27.34 -33.16
C GLY A 28 2.03 27.02 -31.67
N ARG A 29 1.50 27.90 -30.84
CA ARG A 29 1.28 27.62 -29.42
C ARG A 29 0.29 26.46 -29.34
N GLY A 30 0.77 25.24 -29.36
CA GLY A 30 0.07 24.09 -28.87
C GLY A 30 -0.20 24.38 -27.40
N ALA A 31 -1.44 24.73 -27.10
CA ALA A 31 -1.90 24.83 -25.72
C ALA A 31 -1.65 23.47 -25.07
N PHE A 32 -0.65 23.41 -24.22
CA PHE A 32 -0.59 22.39 -23.18
C PHE A 32 -1.88 22.54 -22.38
N ARG A 33 -2.85 21.69 -22.67
CA ARG A 33 -3.99 21.49 -21.76
C ARG A 33 -3.37 20.99 -20.48
N GLU A 34 -3.23 21.87 -19.51
CA GLU A 34 -3.05 21.51 -18.12
C GLU A 34 -4.27 20.67 -17.75
N GLU A 35 -4.13 19.34 -17.84
CA GLU A 35 -5.11 18.44 -17.25
C GLU A 35 -5.08 18.73 -15.75
N GLN A 36 -6.11 19.43 -15.31
CA GLN A 36 -6.35 19.65 -13.90
C GLN A 36 -6.33 18.27 -13.21
N PRO A 37 -5.55 18.11 -12.13
CA PRO A 37 -5.60 16.89 -11.37
C PRO A 37 -7.05 16.63 -10.93
N PRO A 38 -7.52 15.37 -10.90
CA PRO A 38 -8.87 15.06 -10.48
C PRO A 38 -9.13 15.70 -9.11
N PRO A 39 -10.36 16.20 -8.88
CA PRO A 39 -10.69 16.88 -7.64
C PRO A 39 -10.28 16.00 -6.46
N ASN A 40 -9.58 16.60 -5.50
CA ASN A 40 -9.19 15.95 -4.26
C ASN A 40 -10.37 15.17 -3.71
N LEU A 41 -10.38 13.85 -3.94
CA LEU A 41 -11.23 12.96 -3.18
C LEU A 41 -10.87 13.20 -1.72
N PRO A 42 -11.83 13.53 -0.85
CA PRO A 42 -11.55 13.67 0.56
C PRO A 42 -10.92 12.36 1.02
N LEU A 43 -9.67 12.46 1.46
CA LEU A 43 -8.93 11.34 2.03
C LEU A 43 -9.63 10.93 3.32
N ARG A 44 -10.65 10.11 3.19
CA ARG A 44 -11.22 9.42 4.34
C ARG A 44 -10.17 8.41 4.77
N PHE A 45 -9.52 8.69 5.86
CA PHE A 45 -8.82 7.66 6.62
C PHE A 45 -9.87 6.61 6.96
N ALA A 46 -9.79 5.44 6.34
CA ALA A 46 -10.44 4.26 6.84
C ALA A 46 -9.84 4.02 8.23
N GLN A 47 -10.58 4.37 9.28
CA GLN A 47 -10.28 3.93 10.63
C GLN A 47 -10.43 2.41 10.62
N GLY A 48 -9.33 1.73 10.32
CA GLY A 48 -9.26 0.28 10.44
C GLY A 48 -9.35 -0.07 11.90
N GLU A 49 -10.46 -0.64 12.30
CA GLU A 49 -10.56 -1.40 13.54
C GLU A 49 -9.48 -2.48 13.53
N GLY A 50 -8.54 -2.40 14.43
CA GLY A 50 -7.53 -3.44 14.62
C GLY A 50 -6.31 -2.92 15.33
N ASN A 51 -6.21 -3.28 16.60
CA ASN A 51 -5.02 -3.32 17.46
C ASN A 51 -3.92 -2.35 17.04
N GLY A 52 -3.78 -1.26 17.80
CA GLY A 52 -2.94 -0.10 17.55
C GLY A 52 -1.46 -0.35 17.25
N GLU A 53 -1.15 -1.01 16.19
CA GLU A 53 0.17 -0.95 15.60
C GLU A 53 0.27 0.37 14.83
N SER A 54 0.73 1.39 15.54
CA SER A 54 1.08 2.68 14.96
C SER A 54 2.15 2.47 13.89
N SER A 55 1.76 2.57 12.62
CA SER A 55 2.70 2.53 11.52
C SER A 55 3.27 3.93 11.31
N MET A 56 4.58 4.10 11.52
CA MET A 56 5.28 5.38 11.33
C MET A 56 5.09 5.92 9.89
N ILE A 57 5.09 5.05 8.89
CA ILE A 57 4.85 5.37 7.48
C ILE A 57 3.67 4.51 7.01
N GLY A 58 2.46 5.09 6.99
CA GLY A 58 1.23 4.36 6.66
C GLY A 58 0.91 4.29 5.18
N ARG A 59 1.43 5.24 4.38
CA ARG A 59 1.22 5.33 2.93
C ARG A 59 2.26 6.24 2.28
N LEU A 60 2.47 6.03 0.97
CA LEU A 60 3.26 6.92 0.13
C LEU A 60 2.46 7.28 -1.12
N LYS A 61 2.57 8.54 -1.55
CA LYS A 61 2.10 9.02 -2.83
C LYS A 61 3.25 9.79 -3.48
N GLY A 62 3.64 9.41 -4.68
CA GLY A 62 4.75 10.03 -5.40
C GLY A 62 4.94 9.43 -6.78
N VAL A 63 6.08 9.69 -7.39
CA VAL A 63 6.41 9.20 -8.72
C VAL A 63 7.22 7.90 -8.62
N LEU A 64 6.79 6.86 -9.32
CA LEU A 64 7.55 5.62 -9.42
C LEU A 64 8.81 5.86 -10.27
N ILE A 65 9.99 5.79 -9.66
CA ILE A 65 11.26 6.05 -10.35
C ILE A 65 12.08 4.79 -10.63
N HIS A 66 11.78 3.70 -9.94
CA HIS A 66 12.41 2.39 -10.16
C HIS A 66 11.41 1.27 -9.95
N LYS A 67 11.46 0.24 -10.82
CA LYS A 67 10.58 -0.94 -10.79
C LYS A 67 11.36 -2.17 -11.18
N SER A 68 11.81 -2.95 -10.19
CA SER A 68 12.55 -4.22 -10.39
C SER A 68 12.21 -5.19 -9.24
N PRO A 69 11.33 -6.18 -9.44
CA PRO A 69 10.90 -7.08 -8.38
C PRO A 69 12.06 -7.70 -7.60
N PRO A 70 11.99 -7.78 -6.27
CA PRO A 70 10.90 -7.35 -5.41
C PRO A 70 10.96 -5.87 -4.99
N TRP A 71 11.87 -5.08 -5.58
CA TRP A 71 12.18 -3.70 -5.19
C TRP A 71 11.52 -2.67 -6.10
N LEU A 72 11.03 -1.61 -5.51
CA LEU A 72 10.58 -0.42 -6.20
C LEU A 72 11.02 0.84 -5.42
N VAL A 73 11.14 1.97 -6.12
CA VAL A 73 11.46 3.25 -5.49
C VAL A 73 10.43 4.29 -5.91
N VAL A 74 9.87 4.97 -4.91
CA VAL A 74 8.93 6.07 -5.10
C VAL A 74 9.60 7.37 -4.66
N ASP A 75 9.69 8.32 -5.58
CA ASP A 75 10.13 9.68 -5.28
C ASP A 75 8.97 10.48 -4.69
N VAL A 76 9.18 11.04 -3.51
CA VAL A 76 8.24 11.94 -2.85
C VAL A 76 8.97 13.26 -2.61
N HIS A 77 8.81 14.20 -3.52
CA HIS A 77 9.42 15.53 -3.45
C HIS A 77 10.96 15.52 -3.26
N GLY A 78 11.65 14.64 -3.98
CA GLY A 78 13.10 14.52 -3.94
C GLY A 78 13.63 13.53 -2.90
N VAL A 79 12.75 12.85 -2.16
CA VAL A 79 13.14 11.75 -1.26
C VAL A 79 12.71 10.44 -1.90
N GLY A 80 13.69 9.58 -2.25
CA GLY A 80 13.45 8.24 -2.79
C GLY A 80 13.18 7.25 -1.67
N TYR A 81 11.95 6.73 -1.60
CA TYR A 81 11.61 5.63 -0.70
C TYR A 81 11.76 4.30 -1.42
N GLU A 82 12.62 3.44 -0.91
CA GLU A 82 12.77 2.07 -1.40
C GLU A 82 11.83 1.13 -0.64
N LEU A 83 11.06 0.33 -1.39
CA LEU A 83 10.07 -0.59 -0.83
C LEU A 83 10.24 -1.98 -1.44
N GLU A 84 9.99 -3.01 -0.62
CA GLU A 84 9.70 -4.36 -1.11
C GLU A 84 8.19 -4.53 -1.32
N ALA A 85 7.80 -5.18 -2.42
CA ALA A 85 6.39 -5.43 -2.69
C ALA A 85 6.17 -6.86 -3.23
N PRO A 86 4.97 -7.44 -3.04
CA PRO A 86 4.62 -8.72 -3.64
C PRO A 86 4.43 -8.60 -5.15
N MET A 87 4.50 -9.71 -5.87
CA MET A 87 4.29 -9.74 -7.32
C MET A 87 2.90 -9.25 -7.72
N SER A 88 1.86 -9.49 -6.90
CA SER A 88 0.52 -8.94 -7.11
C SER A 88 0.54 -7.40 -7.28
N THR A 89 1.30 -6.71 -6.45
CA THR A 89 1.52 -5.26 -6.59
C THR A 89 2.24 -4.93 -7.89
N PHE A 90 3.30 -5.67 -8.27
CA PHE A 90 4.07 -5.37 -9.48
C PHE A 90 3.28 -5.52 -10.78
N TYR A 91 2.30 -6.42 -10.83
CA TYR A 91 1.44 -6.58 -12.03
C TYR A 91 0.57 -5.36 -12.29
N ASP A 92 0.09 -4.72 -11.22
CA ASP A 92 -0.83 -3.59 -11.30
C ASP A 92 -0.13 -2.22 -11.19
N LEU A 93 1.20 -2.19 -10.96
CA LEU A 93 1.97 -0.93 -10.91
C LEU A 93 2.04 -0.27 -12.27
N PRO A 94 1.88 1.06 -12.36
CA PRO A 94 2.07 1.82 -13.57
C PRO A 94 3.53 1.78 -14.06
N ASP A 95 3.78 2.36 -15.22
CA ASP A 95 5.13 2.53 -15.75
C ASP A 95 5.93 3.52 -14.91
N VAL A 96 7.27 3.35 -14.95
CA VAL A 96 8.22 4.29 -14.34
C VAL A 96 7.98 5.70 -14.88
N GLY A 97 8.02 6.69 -14.01
CA GLY A 97 7.71 8.09 -14.30
C GLY A 97 6.24 8.47 -14.05
N ARG A 98 5.39 7.52 -13.70
CA ARG A 98 3.98 7.79 -13.35
C ARG A 98 3.78 7.91 -11.85
N GLU A 99 2.73 8.64 -11.48
CA GLU A 99 2.31 8.76 -10.09
C GLU A 99 1.75 7.43 -9.58
N VAL A 100 2.12 7.06 -8.36
CA VAL A 100 1.66 5.86 -7.67
C VAL A 100 1.23 6.20 -6.25
N PHE A 101 0.25 5.47 -5.77
CA PHE A 101 -0.18 5.49 -4.37
C PHE A 101 -0.03 4.08 -3.79
N LEU A 102 0.68 3.97 -2.66
CA LEU A 102 0.91 2.71 -1.98
C LEU A 102 0.54 2.79 -0.50
N PHE A 103 -0.13 1.78 -0.02
CA PHE A 103 -0.23 1.49 1.41
C PHE A 103 1.07 0.87 1.86
N THR A 104 1.57 1.27 3.03
CA THR A 104 2.89 0.83 3.48
C THR A 104 2.84 0.14 4.83
N HIS A 105 3.78 -0.77 5.04
CA HIS A 105 4.10 -1.35 6.32
C HIS A 105 5.58 -1.12 6.62
N TYR A 106 5.83 -0.33 7.67
CA TYR A 106 7.17 -0.07 8.18
C TYR A 106 7.54 -1.15 9.20
N ALA A 107 8.65 -1.82 9.00
CA ALA A 107 9.17 -2.82 9.91
C ALA A 107 10.59 -2.45 10.34
N GLN A 108 10.80 -2.33 11.64
CA GLN A 108 12.08 -2.05 12.24
C GLN A 108 12.56 -3.28 13.00
N LYS A 109 13.82 -3.66 12.77
CA LYS A 109 14.57 -4.64 13.54
C LYS A 109 15.78 -3.94 14.14
N GLU A 110 16.51 -4.64 15.01
CA GLU A 110 17.69 -4.06 15.67
C GLU A 110 18.69 -3.47 14.67
N ASP A 111 18.96 -4.18 13.56
CA ASP A 111 20.00 -3.83 12.59
C ASP A 111 19.47 -3.36 11.24
N SER A 112 18.15 -3.29 11.04
CA SER A 112 17.59 -3.00 9.74
C SER A 112 16.20 -2.38 9.80
N VAL A 113 15.93 -1.54 8.81
CA VAL A 113 14.61 -0.96 8.55
C VAL A 113 14.17 -1.43 7.18
N SER A 114 12.94 -1.92 7.08
CA SER A 114 12.33 -2.34 5.82
C SER A 114 10.99 -1.64 5.64
N LEU A 115 10.70 -1.24 4.41
CA LEU A 115 9.41 -0.67 4.03
C LEU A 115 8.77 -1.57 2.98
N TYR A 116 7.55 -2.01 3.24
CA TYR A 116 6.78 -2.86 2.34
C TYR A 116 5.65 -2.04 1.71
N GLY A 117 5.39 -2.26 0.41
CA GLY A 117 4.41 -1.50 -0.36
C GLY A 117 3.32 -2.37 -0.97
N PHE A 118 2.07 -1.90 -0.94
CA PHE A 118 0.88 -2.60 -1.44
C PHE A 118 -0.04 -1.62 -2.15
N LEU A 119 -0.67 -2.04 -3.25
CA LEU A 119 -1.68 -1.21 -3.93
C LEU A 119 -3.01 -1.20 -3.19
N ARG A 120 -3.33 -2.25 -2.43
CA ARG A 120 -4.59 -2.39 -1.70
C ARG A 120 -4.35 -2.53 -0.20
N ASP A 121 -5.20 -1.87 0.59
CA ASP A 121 -5.10 -1.98 2.07
C ASP A 121 -5.38 -3.41 2.56
N ALA A 122 -6.24 -4.16 1.85
CA ALA A 122 -6.51 -5.56 2.15
C ALA A 122 -5.24 -6.42 2.06
N GLU A 123 -4.36 -6.18 1.07
CA GLU A 123 -3.07 -6.86 0.95
C GLU A 123 -2.14 -6.53 2.12
N ARG A 124 -2.09 -5.25 2.52
CA ARG A 124 -1.30 -4.82 3.69
C ARG A 124 -1.81 -5.46 4.98
N ARG A 125 -3.13 -5.54 5.17
CA ARG A 125 -3.73 -6.20 6.34
C ARG A 125 -3.39 -7.68 6.36
N LEU A 126 -3.58 -8.37 5.24
CA LEU A 126 -3.23 -9.78 5.11
C LEU A 126 -1.74 -10.02 5.39
N PHE A 127 -0.86 -9.17 4.84
CA PHE A 127 0.58 -9.23 5.11
C PHE A 127 0.91 -9.20 6.60
N ARG A 128 0.26 -8.30 7.36
CA ARG A 128 0.44 -8.18 8.80
C ARG A 128 -0.10 -9.39 9.55
N ASP A 129 -1.28 -9.87 9.17
CA ASP A 129 -1.91 -10.99 9.87
C ASP A 129 -1.17 -12.30 9.63
N VAL A 130 -0.67 -12.53 8.42
CA VAL A 130 0.16 -13.70 8.11
C VAL A 130 1.47 -13.69 8.93
N GLN A 131 2.06 -12.54 9.17
CA GLN A 131 3.28 -12.43 10.01
C GLN A 131 3.04 -12.69 11.50
N LYS A 132 1.79 -12.64 11.99
CA LYS A 132 1.47 -13.01 13.38
C LYS A 132 1.54 -14.51 13.61
N VAL A 133 1.47 -15.30 12.54
CA VAL A 133 1.63 -16.76 12.63
C VAL A 133 3.08 -17.10 12.97
N SER A 134 3.25 -17.90 14.01
CA SER A 134 4.59 -18.29 14.49
C SER A 134 5.42 -18.97 13.40
N GLY A 135 6.62 -18.46 13.17
CA GLY A 135 7.57 -18.96 12.16
C GLY A 135 7.38 -18.35 10.76
N ILE A 136 6.50 -17.37 10.60
CA ILE A 136 6.31 -16.66 9.33
C ILE A 136 6.90 -15.24 9.44
N GLY A 137 7.89 -14.96 8.59
CA GLY A 137 8.47 -13.65 8.43
C GLY A 137 7.95 -12.92 7.18
N ALA A 138 8.39 -11.70 6.99
CA ALA A 138 8.00 -10.85 5.86
C ALA A 138 8.19 -11.52 4.49
N LYS A 139 9.31 -12.23 4.29
CA LYS A 139 9.59 -12.94 3.03
C LYS A 139 8.52 -13.98 2.67
N ILE A 140 8.06 -14.76 3.66
CA ILE A 140 7.00 -15.75 3.44
C ILE A 140 5.65 -15.02 3.24
N ALA A 141 5.39 -13.96 3.99
CA ALA A 141 4.17 -13.16 3.80
C ALA A 141 4.09 -12.51 2.41
N LEU A 142 5.22 -12.02 1.86
CA LEU A 142 5.29 -11.55 0.46
C LEU A 142 5.07 -12.69 -0.54
N ALA A 143 5.58 -13.89 -0.26
CA ALA A 143 5.36 -15.06 -1.11
C ALA A 143 3.88 -15.49 -1.12
N VAL A 144 3.18 -15.41 0.01
CA VAL A 144 1.73 -15.64 0.10
C VAL A 144 0.98 -14.70 -0.83
N LEU A 145 1.21 -13.39 -0.71
CA LEU A 145 0.55 -12.35 -1.54
C LEU A 145 0.97 -12.40 -3.01
N SER A 146 2.13 -12.99 -3.31
CA SER A 146 2.58 -13.21 -4.68
C SER A 146 1.95 -14.44 -5.33
N GLY A 147 1.54 -15.41 -4.51
CA GLY A 147 1.02 -16.70 -4.97
C GLY A 147 -0.49 -16.84 -4.96
N ALA A 148 -1.21 -16.01 -4.21
CA ALA A 148 -2.67 -16.05 -4.09
C ALA A 148 -3.22 -14.64 -3.89
N SER A 149 -4.40 -14.36 -4.44
CA SER A 149 -5.17 -13.17 -4.10
C SER A 149 -5.65 -13.25 -2.64
N VAL A 150 -6.04 -12.09 -2.07
CA VAL A 150 -6.58 -12.02 -0.70
C VAL A 150 -7.78 -12.96 -0.53
N ASP A 151 -8.70 -12.94 -1.50
CA ASP A 151 -9.92 -13.78 -1.47
C ASP A 151 -9.61 -15.28 -1.63
N GLU A 152 -8.66 -15.61 -2.51
CA GLU A 152 -8.22 -16.99 -2.69
C GLU A 152 -7.55 -17.53 -1.44
N PHE A 153 -6.66 -16.75 -0.83
CA PHE A 153 -6.01 -17.11 0.42
C PHE A 153 -7.03 -17.31 1.55
N ALA A 154 -8.00 -16.38 1.69
CA ALA A 154 -9.09 -16.51 2.66
C ALA A 154 -9.86 -17.82 2.49
N ARG A 155 -10.19 -18.18 1.25
CA ARG A 155 -10.87 -19.43 0.92
C ARG A 155 -10.04 -20.65 1.30
N LEU A 156 -8.72 -20.65 0.98
CA LEU A 156 -7.81 -21.75 1.35
C LEU A 156 -7.74 -21.97 2.86
N ILE A 157 -7.70 -20.88 3.63
CA ILE A 157 -7.74 -20.95 5.10
C ILE A 157 -9.07 -21.47 5.62
N GLN A 158 -10.20 -20.99 5.08
CA GLN A 158 -11.56 -21.44 5.50
C GLN A 158 -11.80 -22.92 5.20
N THR A 159 -11.38 -23.38 4.02
CA THR A 159 -11.50 -24.79 3.61
C THR A 159 -10.46 -25.70 4.25
N GLY A 160 -9.40 -25.14 4.85
CA GLY A 160 -8.31 -25.92 5.42
C GLY A 160 -7.45 -26.63 4.37
N ASP A 161 -7.34 -26.08 3.16
CA ASP A 161 -6.57 -26.69 2.06
C ASP A 161 -5.06 -26.56 2.28
N VAL A 162 -4.52 -27.36 3.17
CA VAL A 162 -3.09 -27.45 3.48
C VAL A 162 -2.26 -27.76 2.22
N THR A 163 -2.80 -28.58 1.29
CA THR A 163 -2.09 -28.97 0.08
C THR A 163 -1.86 -27.79 -0.85
N ALA A 164 -2.86 -26.95 -1.05
CA ALA A 164 -2.73 -25.75 -1.85
C ALA A 164 -1.78 -24.72 -1.18
N LEU A 165 -1.87 -24.55 0.14
CA LEU A 165 -0.99 -23.65 0.88
C LEU A 165 0.51 -24.07 0.78
N THR A 166 0.80 -25.36 0.75
CA THR A 166 2.19 -25.84 0.61
C THR A 166 2.80 -25.60 -0.78
N ARG A 167 2.01 -25.21 -1.78
CA ARG A 167 2.52 -24.80 -3.10
C ARG A 167 3.19 -23.42 -3.06
N ILE A 168 2.90 -22.62 -2.04
CA ILE A 168 3.52 -21.32 -1.86
C ILE A 168 4.97 -21.50 -1.39
N PRO A 169 5.96 -20.91 -2.07
CA PRO A 169 7.36 -21.04 -1.72
C PRO A 169 7.63 -20.64 -0.26
N GLY A 170 8.31 -21.52 0.47
CA GLY A 170 8.65 -21.31 1.89
C GLY A 170 7.61 -21.77 2.89
N ILE A 171 6.46 -22.30 2.43
CA ILE A 171 5.43 -22.85 3.30
C ILE A 171 5.50 -24.39 3.28
N GLY A 172 5.94 -24.98 4.39
CA GLY A 172 5.89 -26.42 4.61
C GLY A 172 4.57 -26.87 5.24
N LYS A 173 4.32 -28.18 5.27
CA LYS A 173 3.07 -28.77 5.80
C LYS A 173 2.74 -28.25 7.22
N LYS A 174 3.71 -28.27 8.14
CA LYS A 174 3.50 -27.79 9.52
C LYS A 174 3.14 -26.30 9.58
N THR A 175 3.75 -25.48 8.72
CA THR A 175 3.45 -24.05 8.63
C THR A 175 2.04 -23.82 8.07
N ALA A 176 1.66 -24.56 7.02
CA ALA A 176 0.33 -24.50 6.43
C ALA A 176 -0.77 -24.90 7.43
N GLU A 177 -0.58 -26.01 8.15
CA GLU A 177 -1.50 -26.46 9.21
C GLU A 177 -1.67 -25.38 10.30
N ARG A 178 -0.55 -24.77 10.73
CA ARG A 178 -0.58 -23.68 11.71
C ARG A 178 -1.31 -22.45 11.19
N MET A 179 -1.05 -22.04 9.93
CA MET A 179 -1.76 -20.92 9.30
C MET A 179 -3.27 -21.16 9.29
N VAL A 180 -3.72 -22.37 8.94
CA VAL A 180 -5.16 -22.72 8.97
C VAL A 180 -5.75 -22.54 10.36
N VAL A 181 -5.05 -23.02 11.41
CA VAL A 181 -5.54 -22.92 12.79
C VAL A 181 -5.56 -21.48 13.29
N GLU A 182 -4.46 -20.74 13.10
CA GLU A 182 -4.29 -19.40 13.68
C GLU A 182 -5.04 -18.31 12.92
N LEU A 183 -5.31 -18.49 11.61
CA LEU A 183 -5.98 -17.50 10.78
C LEU A 183 -7.44 -17.81 10.48
N ARG A 184 -7.98 -18.98 10.89
CA ARG A 184 -9.35 -19.42 10.54
C ARG A 184 -10.40 -18.40 10.95
N ASP A 185 -10.31 -17.89 12.17
CA ASP A 185 -11.30 -16.95 12.71
C ASP A 185 -11.23 -15.57 12.01
N ARG A 186 -10.08 -15.24 11.44
CA ARG A 186 -9.85 -13.99 10.70
C ARG A 186 -10.09 -14.12 9.19
N ALA A 187 -10.20 -15.34 8.69
CA ALA A 187 -10.36 -15.58 7.26
C ALA A 187 -11.64 -14.95 6.68
N ALA A 188 -12.70 -14.81 7.49
CA ALA A 188 -13.90 -14.09 7.10
C ALA A 188 -13.62 -12.59 6.87
N ASP A 189 -12.75 -11.97 7.68
CA ASP A 189 -12.40 -10.55 7.59
C ASP A 189 -11.54 -10.24 6.36
N PHE A 190 -10.76 -11.23 5.87
CA PHE A 190 -9.98 -11.09 4.64
C PHE A 190 -10.86 -11.08 3.40
N ALA A 191 -11.84 -12.02 3.33
CA ALA A 191 -12.75 -12.18 2.20
C ALA A 191 -13.74 -11.03 2.06
N THR A 192 -14.11 -10.44 3.20
CA THR A 192 -14.97 -9.29 3.17
C THR A 192 -14.22 -8.07 2.76
N GLY A 193 -13.15 -8.02 2.03
CA GLY A 193 -12.48 -6.82 1.48
C GLY A 193 -13.21 -5.51 1.79
N THR A 194 -14.01 -5.54 2.78
CA THR A 194 -14.80 -4.43 3.29
C THR A 194 -13.79 -3.39 3.68
N SER A 195 -13.36 -2.73 2.60
CA SER A 195 -13.51 -1.29 2.63
C SER A 195 -14.47 -0.97 3.76
N ALA A 196 -14.01 -0.18 4.70
CA ALA A 196 -14.87 0.47 5.66
C ALA A 196 -16.24 0.73 5.02
N PRO A 197 -17.33 0.59 5.76
CA PRO A 197 -18.68 0.62 5.23
C PRO A 197 -18.78 1.73 4.20
N ILE A 198 -19.28 1.36 3.01
CA ILE A 198 -19.65 2.30 1.97
C ILE A 198 -20.36 3.44 2.69
N ALA A 199 -19.81 4.65 2.57
CA ALA A 199 -20.42 5.83 3.13
C ALA A 199 -21.83 5.96 2.55
N GLY A 200 -22.82 5.55 3.32
CA GLY A 200 -24.20 5.48 2.89
C GLY A 200 -25.11 4.72 3.86
N MET A 201 -24.57 3.79 4.68
CA MET A 201 -25.30 3.37 5.86
C MET A 201 -24.82 4.24 7.03
N PRO A 202 -25.72 4.89 7.77
CA PRO A 202 -25.35 5.58 8.98
C PRO A 202 -24.77 4.51 9.92
N ALA A 203 -23.46 4.47 10.08
CA ALA A 203 -22.88 3.84 11.23
C ALA A 203 -23.52 4.56 12.41
N ASP A 204 -24.29 3.85 13.24
CA ASP A 204 -24.93 4.41 14.40
C ASP A 204 -23.85 5.15 15.19
N ALA A 205 -24.02 6.47 15.37
CA ALA A 205 -23.05 7.33 16.04
C ALA A 205 -22.63 6.76 17.41
N GLN A 206 -23.52 5.99 18.04
CA GLN A 206 -23.27 5.28 19.26
C GLN A 206 -22.27 4.13 19.08
N SER A 207 -22.34 3.39 17.97
CA SER A 207 -21.41 2.29 17.67
C SER A 207 -20.00 2.83 17.42
N GLU A 208 -19.89 3.92 16.68
CA GLU A 208 -18.62 4.62 16.42
C GLU A 208 -18.03 5.16 17.74
N ALA A 209 -18.85 5.77 18.58
CA ALA A 209 -18.42 6.26 19.90
C ALA A 209 -17.96 5.10 20.81
N THR A 210 -18.63 3.96 20.79
CA THR A 210 -18.24 2.77 21.55
C THR A 210 -16.87 2.27 21.14
N SER A 211 -16.61 2.15 19.83
CA SER A 211 -15.32 1.73 19.28
C SER A 211 -14.21 2.70 19.67
N ALA A 212 -14.45 4.01 19.60
CA ALA A 212 -13.48 5.02 20.01
C ALA A 212 -13.15 4.95 21.52
N LEU A 213 -14.13 4.73 22.36
CA LEU A 213 -13.91 4.57 23.82
C LEU A 213 -13.09 3.31 24.12
N GLN A 214 -13.29 2.20 23.39
CA GLN A 214 -12.45 1.02 23.52
C GLN A 214 -10.99 1.29 23.12
N GLN A 215 -10.76 2.06 22.06
CA GLN A 215 -9.42 2.48 21.65
C GLN A 215 -8.73 3.38 22.69
N LEU A 216 -9.51 4.11 23.49
CA LEU A 216 -9.01 4.90 24.63
C LEU A 216 -8.72 4.04 25.88
N GLY A 217 -8.93 2.71 25.81
CA GLY A 217 -8.58 1.76 26.87
C GLY A 217 -9.73 1.35 27.79
N TYR A 218 -10.96 1.81 27.55
CA TYR A 218 -12.12 1.34 28.31
C TYR A 218 -12.50 -0.10 27.92
N LYS A 219 -12.95 -0.89 28.90
CA LYS A 219 -13.39 -2.26 28.62
C LYS A 219 -14.63 -2.28 27.72
N PRO A 220 -14.82 -3.29 26.85
CA PRO A 220 -15.93 -3.34 25.89
C PRO A 220 -17.31 -3.08 26.51
N ALA A 221 -17.61 -3.72 27.64
CA ALA A 221 -18.89 -3.55 28.35
C ALA A 221 -19.05 -2.14 28.95
N GLU A 222 -17.96 -1.54 29.39
CA GLU A 222 -17.93 -0.18 29.97
C GLU A 222 -18.09 0.86 28.87
N ALA A 223 -17.33 0.73 27.75
CA ALA A 223 -17.41 1.61 26.60
C ALA A 223 -18.82 1.63 26.00
N ALA A 224 -19.45 0.45 25.86
CA ALA A 224 -20.84 0.33 25.39
C ALA A 224 -21.85 1.00 26.33
N ARG A 225 -21.64 0.91 27.65
CA ARG A 225 -22.48 1.60 28.61
C ARG A 225 -22.28 3.11 28.55
N MET A 226 -21.05 3.58 28.59
CA MET A 226 -20.70 5.00 28.51
C MET A 226 -21.25 5.67 27.25
N ALA A 227 -21.10 5.02 26.07
CA ALA A 227 -21.65 5.53 24.83
C ALA A 227 -23.18 5.62 24.87
N ARG A 228 -23.86 4.59 25.38
CA ARG A 228 -25.31 4.55 25.51
C ARG A 228 -25.83 5.64 26.45
N ASP A 229 -25.22 5.78 27.63
CA ASP A 229 -25.63 6.74 28.64
C ASP A 229 -25.39 8.21 28.21
N ALA A 230 -24.44 8.43 27.29
CA ALA A 230 -24.09 9.74 26.74
C ALA A 230 -24.87 10.11 25.45
N THR A 231 -25.53 9.15 24.80
CA THR A 231 -26.22 9.36 23.53
C THR A 231 -27.53 10.12 23.72
N ALA A 232 -27.70 11.24 22.97
CA ALA A 232 -28.97 11.93 22.82
C ALA A 232 -29.37 11.98 21.33
N ALA A 233 -30.68 12.17 21.06
CA ALA A 233 -31.18 12.21 19.71
C ALA A 233 -30.49 13.32 18.89
N GLY A 234 -29.86 12.93 17.77
CA GLY A 234 -29.15 13.85 16.87
C GLY A 234 -27.69 14.11 17.22
N ASP A 235 -27.15 13.48 18.26
CA ASP A 235 -25.73 13.59 18.58
C ASP A 235 -24.88 12.84 17.53
N ASP A 236 -23.77 13.46 17.13
CA ASP A 236 -22.71 12.79 16.37
C ASP A 236 -21.76 12.01 17.32
N ALA A 237 -20.96 11.10 16.77
CA ALA A 237 -20.06 10.26 17.53
C ALA A 237 -19.08 11.08 18.40
N ALA A 238 -18.58 12.20 17.88
CA ALA A 238 -17.66 13.08 18.60
C ALA A 238 -18.30 13.72 19.85
N THR A 239 -19.57 14.09 19.75
CA THR A 239 -20.36 14.65 20.86
C THR A 239 -20.62 13.59 21.93
N ILE A 240 -20.99 12.36 21.51
CA ILE A 240 -21.19 11.23 22.42
C ILE A 240 -19.91 10.90 23.18
N ILE A 241 -18.77 10.79 22.50
CA ILE A 241 -17.46 10.53 23.11
C ILE A 241 -17.14 11.60 24.16
N ARG A 242 -17.30 12.88 23.82
CA ARG A 242 -17.01 14.00 24.72
C ARG A 242 -17.87 13.95 25.98
N LYS A 243 -19.18 13.72 25.84
CA LYS A 243 -20.11 13.58 26.95
C LYS A 243 -19.78 12.37 27.83
N ALA A 244 -19.46 11.22 27.20
CA ALA A 244 -19.09 10.00 27.90
C ALA A 244 -17.83 10.21 28.79
N LEU A 245 -16.79 10.83 28.21
CA LEU A 245 -15.56 11.13 28.94
C LEU A 245 -15.76 12.16 30.04
N GLN A 246 -16.58 13.18 29.84
CA GLN A 246 -16.91 14.16 30.86
C GLN A 246 -17.68 13.54 32.04
N SER A 247 -18.56 12.57 31.80
CA SER A 247 -19.29 11.87 32.86
C SER A 247 -18.39 10.91 33.66
N ALA A 248 -17.37 10.33 33.02
CA ALA A 248 -16.41 9.44 33.68
C ALA A 248 -15.40 10.18 34.59
N LEU A 249 -15.26 11.50 34.44
CA LEU A 249 -14.38 12.34 35.25
C LEU A 249 -15.08 12.94 36.50
N ARG A 250 -16.36 12.67 36.64
CA ARG A 250 -17.15 13.09 37.82
C ARG A 250 -17.32 11.95 38.82
#